data_91beb73878d55c5d1d2c1563665b28dc
#
_entry.id   91beb73878d55c5d1d2c1563665b28dc
#
_cell.length_a   1.000
_cell.length_b   1.000
_cell.length_c   1.000
_cell.angle_alpha   90.00
_cell.angle_beta   90.00
_cell.angle_gamma   90.00
#
_symmetry.space_group_name_H-M   'P 1'
#
loop_
_entity.id
_entity.type
_entity.pdbx_description
1 polymer ?
#
loop_
_entity_poly.entity_id
_entity_poly.type
_entity_poly.pdbx_seq_one_letter_code
_entity_poly.pdbx_strand_id
1 'polypeptide(L)'
;MPRRLEGEFDYIVVGAGTAGCIVANRLSADRNNRVLILEAGGDDNWIWFHIPVGYLFAIGNPRSDWMFKTEAEPGLNGRSLAYPRGKVIGGCSAINAMISMRGQAADYDHWRQLGMTGWGYDDVLPLFKRLEDHFLGASEHHGAGGGWRIEAPRLSWDILDAVGDAAAEMGIKRIPDFNTGDNEGTSYFHVNQKRGRRWSSARGFLKPALNRPNLRLEKHVLVDRLIIQQGRAVGVRFIQNGEIIEARAKREVILSAGSIGSVQVLHRSGIGPADWLSPLGIDIVMDKPGVGRNLQDHLQQRAIYKVEGVRTLNETYYNLFRRGLMGLDYAFRRRGPLTMAPSQLGIFTRSDATRARANIQFHVQPLSLDKFGDPLHRFPAITVSACNLQPTSRGTVRLRSAGPDEKPIIAPNYLSTDDDRQVGADAIRTTRRLMQQKALARYRPIEYLPGPTVGDDDASLAKAAGDIGTTIFHPVGTAKMGAANDPMAVVDERLRFYGLDGLRIVDASIMPTITSGNTNTPTAMIAEKGATMILEDAR
;
A
#
# COMPACT_ATOMS: atom_id res chain seq x y z
N MET A 1 -29.30 -23.68 9.51
CA MET A 1 -28.67 -22.74 10.46
C MET A 1 -27.17 -22.69 10.16
N PRO A 2 -26.50 -21.56 10.29
CA PRO A 2 -25.05 -21.50 10.13
C PRO A 2 -24.34 -22.44 11.11
N ARG A 3 -23.27 -23.11 10.64
CA ARG A 3 -22.42 -23.91 11.52
C ARG A 3 -21.62 -22.97 12.43
N ARG A 4 -21.47 -23.31 13.70
CA ARG A 4 -20.61 -22.57 14.61
C ARG A 4 -19.18 -23.12 14.52
N LEU A 5 -18.19 -22.21 14.38
CA LEU A 5 -16.79 -22.60 14.48
C LEU A 5 -16.50 -23.05 15.93
N GLU A 6 -15.90 -24.21 16.08
CA GLU A 6 -15.51 -24.72 17.39
C GLU A 6 -14.40 -23.86 18.02
N GLY A 7 -14.55 -23.60 19.30
CA GLY A 7 -13.63 -22.81 20.10
C GLY A 7 -14.23 -21.47 20.53
N GLU A 8 -13.67 -20.96 21.59
CA GLU A 8 -13.97 -19.61 22.09
C GLU A 8 -12.75 -18.72 21.83
N PHE A 9 -12.98 -17.51 21.35
CA PHE A 9 -11.92 -16.56 21.04
C PHE A 9 -12.15 -15.26 21.81
N ASP A 10 -11.08 -14.67 22.32
CA ASP A 10 -11.14 -13.33 22.87
C ASP A 10 -11.17 -12.31 21.76
N TYR A 11 -10.36 -12.53 20.72
CA TYR A 11 -10.22 -11.63 19.57
C TYR A 11 -10.39 -12.38 18.25
N ILE A 12 -11.10 -11.75 17.31
CA ILE A 12 -11.17 -12.20 15.92
C ILE A 12 -10.58 -11.11 15.04
N VAL A 13 -9.49 -11.43 14.33
CA VAL A 13 -8.82 -10.56 13.36
C VAL A 13 -9.26 -10.93 11.95
N VAL A 14 -9.86 -10.00 11.24
CA VAL A 14 -10.37 -10.20 9.88
C VAL A 14 -9.35 -9.69 8.87
N GLY A 15 -8.74 -10.61 8.13
CA GLY A 15 -7.67 -10.37 7.15
C GLY A 15 -6.28 -10.63 7.73
N ALA A 16 -5.50 -11.52 7.08
CA ALA A 16 -4.10 -11.76 7.39
C ALA A 16 -3.17 -10.96 6.46
N GLY A 17 -3.52 -9.72 6.17
CA GLY A 17 -2.69 -8.73 5.49
C GLY A 17 -1.59 -8.18 6.37
N THR A 18 -0.97 -7.06 5.97
CA THR A 18 0.11 -6.42 6.73
C THR A 18 -0.31 -6.14 8.17
N ALA A 19 -1.45 -5.50 8.36
CA ALA A 19 -1.94 -5.16 9.69
C ALA A 19 -2.35 -6.40 10.51
N GLY A 20 -3.19 -7.27 9.94
CA GLY A 20 -3.69 -8.43 10.69
C GLY A 20 -2.59 -9.39 11.14
N CYS A 21 -1.52 -9.59 10.35
CA CYS A 21 -0.35 -10.37 10.77
C CYS A 21 0.32 -9.81 12.03
N ILE A 22 0.44 -8.49 12.12
CA ILE A 22 1.05 -7.81 13.28
C ILE A 22 0.12 -7.85 14.48
N VAL A 23 -1.15 -7.49 14.29
CA VAL A 23 -2.17 -7.52 15.37
C VAL A 23 -2.27 -8.93 15.97
N ALA A 24 -2.43 -9.96 15.13
CA ALA A 24 -2.52 -11.34 15.62
C ALA A 24 -1.25 -11.78 16.36
N ASN A 25 -0.06 -11.39 15.88
CA ASN A 25 1.20 -11.66 16.58
C ASN A 25 1.23 -11.01 17.97
N ARG A 26 0.87 -9.73 18.07
CA ARG A 26 0.95 -8.98 19.33
C ARG A 26 -0.10 -9.48 20.34
N LEU A 27 -1.34 -9.69 19.91
CA LEU A 27 -2.41 -10.15 20.81
C LEU A 27 -2.16 -11.57 21.34
N SER A 28 -1.67 -12.47 20.49
CA SER A 28 -1.36 -13.86 20.87
C SER A 28 -0.07 -14.01 21.68
N ALA A 29 0.72 -12.94 21.86
CA ALA A 29 1.90 -12.98 22.73
C ALA A 29 1.52 -13.21 24.21
N ASP A 30 0.39 -12.69 24.65
CA ASP A 30 -0.23 -13.08 25.90
C ASP A 30 -0.96 -14.42 25.72
N ARG A 31 -0.54 -15.44 26.47
CA ARG A 31 -1.10 -16.81 26.40
C ARG A 31 -2.56 -16.89 26.88
N ASN A 32 -3.03 -15.92 27.63
CA ASN A 32 -4.42 -15.85 28.08
C ASN A 32 -5.36 -15.37 26.98
N ASN A 33 -4.88 -14.71 25.94
CA ASN A 33 -5.68 -14.26 24.82
C ASN A 33 -5.80 -15.37 23.76
N ARG A 34 -6.99 -15.84 23.48
CA ARG A 34 -7.29 -16.75 22.36
C ARG A 34 -7.61 -15.92 21.11
N VAL A 35 -6.79 -16.02 20.08
CA VAL A 35 -6.88 -15.20 18.87
C VAL A 35 -7.21 -16.07 17.66
N LEU A 36 -8.27 -15.71 16.94
CA LEU A 36 -8.61 -16.23 15.62
C LEU A 36 -8.23 -15.19 14.56
N ILE A 37 -7.49 -15.61 13.54
CA ILE A 37 -7.26 -14.79 12.35
C ILE A 37 -7.84 -15.47 11.12
N LEU A 38 -8.59 -14.70 10.30
CA LEU A 38 -9.34 -15.17 9.13
C LEU A 38 -8.74 -14.56 7.87
N GLU A 39 -8.40 -15.39 6.87
CA GLU A 39 -7.82 -14.94 5.60
C GLU A 39 -8.56 -15.55 4.41
N ALA A 40 -8.90 -14.70 3.44
CA ALA A 40 -9.60 -15.11 2.23
C ALA A 40 -8.70 -15.88 1.25
N GLY A 41 -7.42 -15.57 1.26
CA GLY A 41 -6.43 -16.27 0.44
C GLY A 41 -5.86 -17.52 1.08
N GLY A 42 -4.92 -18.13 0.38
CA GLY A 42 -4.18 -19.30 0.82
C GLY A 42 -2.81 -18.96 1.42
N ASP A 43 -1.94 -19.99 1.47
CA ASP A 43 -0.56 -19.89 1.93
C ASP A 43 0.35 -19.10 0.98
N ASP A 44 1.39 -18.48 1.53
CA ASP A 44 2.47 -17.85 0.78
C ASP A 44 3.59 -18.83 0.41
N ASN A 45 3.28 -20.10 0.14
CA ASN A 45 4.26 -21.14 -0.20
C ASN A 45 4.68 -21.14 -1.68
N TRP A 46 4.03 -20.34 -2.53
CA TRP A 46 4.42 -20.22 -3.92
C TRP A 46 5.75 -19.47 -4.05
N ILE A 47 6.68 -20.01 -4.85
CA ILE A 47 8.06 -19.49 -4.96
C ILE A 47 8.11 -17.98 -5.32
N TRP A 48 7.18 -17.51 -6.14
CA TRP A 48 7.11 -16.12 -6.57
C TRP A 48 6.77 -15.12 -5.47
N PHE A 49 6.18 -15.57 -4.35
CA PHE A 49 6.05 -14.73 -3.16
C PHE A 49 7.38 -14.47 -2.44
N HIS A 50 8.44 -15.19 -2.78
CA HIS A 50 9.72 -15.12 -2.10
C HIS A 50 10.83 -14.48 -2.95
N ILE A 51 10.73 -14.63 -4.27
CA ILE A 51 11.64 -13.96 -5.20
C ILE A 51 11.16 -12.51 -5.37
N PRO A 52 12.02 -11.49 -5.18
CA PRO A 52 11.60 -10.08 -5.23
C PRO A 52 10.83 -9.69 -6.49
N VAL A 53 11.30 -10.05 -7.68
CA VAL A 53 10.56 -9.78 -8.95
C VAL A 53 9.29 -10.61 -9.12
N GLY A 54 9.00 -11.54 -8.21
CA GLY A 54 7.83 -12.41 -8.28
C GLY A 54 6.48 -11.67 -8.25
N TYR A 55 6.47 -10.38 -7.88
CA TYR A 55 5.28 -9.54 -8.03
C TYR A 55 4.75 -9.52 -9.47
N LEU A 56 5.61 -9.68 -10.48
CA LEU A 56 5.21 -9.78 -11.89
C LEU A 56 4.31 -10.99 -12.20
N PHE A 57 4.37 -12.03 -11.37
CA PHE A 57 3.56 -13.25 -11.51
C PHE A 57 2.40 -13.28 -10.51
N ALA A 58 2.52 -12.53 -9.42
CA ALA A 58 1.53 -12.52 -8.34
C ALA A 58 0.41 -11.49 -8.57
N ILE A 59 0.73 -10.32 -9.13
CA ILE A 59 -0.25 -9.30 -9.51
C ILE A 59 -0.96 -9.75 -10.79
N GLY A 60 -2.29 -9.58 -10.83
CA GLY A 60 -3.12 -10.06 -11.94
C GLY A 60 -3.33 -11.58 -11.95
N ASN A 61 -2.96 -12.29 -10.88
CA ASN A 61 -3.17 -13.73 -10.73
C ASN A 61 -4.27 -14.01 -9.70
N PRO A 62 -5.38 -14.68 -10.06
CA PRO A 62 -6.49 -14.96 -9.13
C PRO A 62 -6.09 -15.76 -7.88
N ARG A 63 -4.95 -16.46 -7.91
CA ARG A 63 -4.39 -17.18 -6.76
C ARG A 63 -3.97 -16.24 -5.64
N SER A 64 -3.55 -15.02 -5.97
CA SER A 64 -2.87 -14.08 -5.05
C SER A 64 -3.41 -12.67 -5.09
N ASP A 65 -4.34 -12.38 -6.00
CA ASP A 65 -4.88 -11.05 -6.24
C ASP A 65 -6.42 -11.11 -6.24
N TRP A 66 -7.05 -10.13 -5.60
CA TRP A 66 -8.49 -9.94 -5.64
C TRP A 66 -9.02 -9.55 -7.03
N MET A 67 -8.14 -9.16 -7.94
CA MET A 67 -8.47 -8.78 -9.32
C MET A 67 -9.48 -7.61 -9.39
N PHE A 68 -9.37 -6.65 -8.48
CA PHE A 68 -10.22 -5.46 -8.53
C PHE A 68 -9.85 -4.55 -9.70
N LYS A 69 -10.83 -3.71 -10.08
CA LYS A 69 -10.66 -2.63 -11.07
C LYS A 69 -11.39 -1.39 -10.58
N THR A 70 -10.92 -0.23 -11.00
CA THR A 70 -11.67 1.01 -10.80
C THR A 70 -12.84 1.08 -11.78
N GLU A 71 -13.82 1.92 -11.46
CA GLU A 71 -14.76 2.42 -12.48
C GLU A 71 -13.99 3.24 -13.53
N ALA A 72 -14.66 3.62 -14.61
CA ALA A 72 -14.10 4.56 -15.58
C ALA A 72 -13.89 5.93 -14.91
N GLU A 73 -12.66 6.40 -14.93
CA GLU A 73 -12.24 7.64 -14.24
C GLU A 73 -12.25 8.83 -15.21
N PRO A 74 -13.09 9.86 -14.99
CA PRO A 74 -13.11 11.05 -15.84
C PRO A 74 -11.74 11.74 -15.95
N GLY A 75 -11.03 11.91 -14.83
CA GLY A 75 -9.69 12.50 -14.80
C GLY A 75 -8.61 11.67 -15.51
N LEU A 76 -8.89 10.40 -15.79
CA LEU A 76 -8.04 9.53 -16.60
C LEU A 76 -8.59 9.34 -18.02
N ASN A 77 -9.31 10.31 -18.53
CA ASN A 77 -9.90 10.31 -19.88
C ASN A 77 -10.78 9.07 -20.13
N GLY A 78 -11.56 8.65 -19.12
CA GLY A 78 -12.49 7.51 -19.19
C GLY A 78 -11.85 6.13 -19.02
N ARG A 79 -10.56 6.04 -18.67
CA ARG A 79 -9.89 4.75 -18.44
C ARG A 79 -10.26 4.15 -17.09
N SER A 80 -10.43 2.82 -17.07
CA SER A 80 -10.47 2.00 -15.86
C SER A 80 -9.09 1.38 -15.62
N LEU A 81 -8.66 1.32 -14.36
CA LEU A 81 -7.37 0.76 -13.96
C LEU A 81 -7.54 -0.58 -13.25
N ALA A 82 -6.61 -1.51 -13.46
CA ALA A 82 -6.44 -2.64 -12.56
C ALA A 82 -6.06 -2.13 -11.16
N TYR A 83 -6.67 -2.71 -10.12
CA TYR A 83 -6.51 -2.26 -8.73
C TYR A 83 -6.14 -3.44 -7.81
N PRO A 84 -4.95 -4.06 -8.03
CA PRO A 84 -4.56 -5.30 -7.37
C PRO A 84 -4.48 -5.16 -5.85
N ARG A 85 -5.01 -6.16 -5.14
CA ARG A 85 -4.89 -6.32 -3.69
C ARG A 85 -4.54 -7.77 -3.37
N GLY A 86 -3.60 -7.96 -2.45
CA GLY A 86 -3.16 -9.30 -2.09
C GLY A 86 -4.28 -10.15 -1.46
N LYS A 87 -4.47 -11.37 -2.00
CA LYS A 87 -5.38 -12.41 -1.52
C LYS A 87 -4.55 -13.63 -1.11
N VAL A 88 -3.82 -13.48 -0.03
CA VAL A 88 -2.85 -14.46 0.48
C VAL A 88 -2.40 -14.03 1.87
N ILE A 89 -1.93 -14.95 2.73
CA ILE A 89 -1.31 -14.55 4.00
C ILE A 89 -0.13 -13.58 3.76
N GLY A 90 -0.12 -12.49 4.53
CA GLY A 90 0.75 -11.33 4.28
C GLY A 90 0.10 -10.26 3.41
N GLY A 91 -1.04 -10.56 2.76
CA GLY A 91 -1.79 -9.59 1.94
C GLY A 91 -0.91 -8.90 0.91
N CYS A 92 -1.05 -7.57 0.80
CA CYS A 92 -0.26 -6.78 -0.16
C CYS A 92 1.26 -6.86 0.09
N SER A 93 1.75 -7.11 1.31
CA SER A 93 3.18 -7.26 1.56
C SER A 93 3.80 -8.49 0.86
N ALA A 94 2.97 -9.48 0.50
CA ALA A 94 3.40 -10.66 -0.26
C ALA A 94 3.58 -10.39 -1.77
N ILE A 95 2.92 -9.33 -2.31
CA ILE A 95 2.88 -9.03 -3.75
C ILE A 95 3.35 -7.62 -4.13
N ASN A 96 3.65 -6.74 -3.16
CA ASN A 96 4.01 -5.33 -3.40
C ASN A 96 5.44 -5.13 -3.90
N ALA A 97 5.81 -3.86 -4.09
CA ALA A 97 7.13 -3.41 -4.51
C ALA A 97 8.23 -3.56 -3.43
N MET A 98 7.91 -3.92 -2.20
CA MET A 98 8.84 -4.03 -1.05
C MET A 98 9.52 -2.71 -0.63
N ILE A 99 9.20 -1.59 -1.24
CA ILE A 99 9.80 -0.29 -0.89
C ILE A 99 9.36 0.08 0.53
N SER A 100 10.33 0.36 1.40
CA SER A 100 10.10 0.74 2.79
C SER A 100 10.13 2.25 2.93
N MET A 101 8.96 2.85 3.07
CA MET A 101 8.78 4.29 3.28
C MET A 101 7.89 4.53 4.48
N ARG A 102 8.22 5.52 5.31
CA ARG A 102 7.41 5.92 6.47
C ARG A 102 6.50 7.11 6.16
N GLY A 103 6.79 7.87 5.11
CA GLY A 103 6.23 9.19 4.86
C GLY A 103 7.06 10.28 5.53
N GLN A 104 6.50 11.48 5.65
CA GLN A 104 7.13 12.64 6.28
C GLN A 104 6.62 12.81 7.71
N ALA A 105 7.43 13.41 8.60
CA ALA A 105 7.00 13.77 9.96
C ALA A 105 5.72 14.62 9.93
N ALA A 106 5.66 15.55 9.00
CA ALA A 106 4.51 16.44 8.81
C ALA A 106 3.20 15.71 8.47
N ASP A 107 3.23 14.47 7.93
CA ASP A 107 2.01 13.69 7.68
C ASP A 107 1.32 13.32 9.00
N TYR A 108 2.11 12.85 9.97
CA TYR A 108 1.66 12.43 11.30
C TYR A 108 1.30 13.62 12.18
N ASP A 109 2.10 14.69 12.13
CA ASP A 109 1.80 15.93 12.83
C ASP A 109 0.50 16.57 12.32
N HIS A 110 0.21 16.42 11.03
CA HIS A 110 -1.08 16.81 10.48
C HIS A 110 -2.22 15.95 11.05
N TRP A 111 -2.05 14.62 11.20
CA TRP A 111 -3.07 13.79 11.86
C TRP A 111 -3.33 14.26 13.30
N ARG A 112 -2.27 14.61 14.05
CA ARG A 112 -2.41 15.21 15.40
C ARG A 112 -3.19 16.53 15.36
N GLN A 113 -2.91 17.39 14.37
CA GLN A 113 -3.62 18.66 14.18
C GLN A 113 -5.11 18.47 13.85
N LEU A 114 -5.47 17.36 13.20
CA LEU A 114 -6.87 16.96 12.97
C LEU A 114 -7.57 16.42 14.23
N GLY A 115 -6.92 16.49 15.40
CA GLY A 115 -7.45 16.05 16.68
C GLY A 115 -7.07 14.63 17.09
N MET A 116 -6.21 13.94 16.32
CA MET A 116 -5.78 12.57 16.65
C MET A 116 -4.61 12.61 17.63
N THR A 117 -4.92 12.77 18.91
CA THR A 117 -3.95 12.79 20.00
C THR A 117 -3.13 11.49 20.01
N GLY A 118 -1.80 11.61 20.17
CA GLY A 118 -0.90 10.46 20.17
C GLY A 118 -0.54 9.95 18.78
N TRP A 119 -0.88 10.66 17.68
CA TRP A 119 -0.56 10.28 16.31
C TRP A 119 0.46 11.23 15.64
N GLY A 120 1.07 12.15 16.37
CA GLY A 120 2.18 12.97 15.86
C GLY A 120 3.44 12.14 15.61
N TYR A 121 4.41 12.71 14.86
CA TYR A 121 5.60 11.96 14.47
C TYR A 121 6.39 11.42 15.68
N ASP A 122 6.53 12.21 16.74
CA ASP A 122 7.22 11.80 17.97
C ASP A 122 6.52 10.63 18.67
N ASP A 123 5.18 10.53 18.53
CA ASP A 123 4.39 9.43 19.09
C ASP A 123 4.56 8.13 18.29
N VAL A 124 4.72 8.23 16.97
CA VAL A 124 4.74 7.05 16.07
C VAL A 124 6.16 6.58 15.73
N LEU A 125 7.19 7.42 15.84
CA LEU A 125 8.58 7.04 15.58
C LEU A 125 9.04 5.86 16.46
N PRO A 126 8.76 5.81 17.77
CA PRO A 126 9.10 4.66 18.62
C PRO A 126 8.46 3.36 18.13
N LEU A 127 7.25 3.43 17.53
CA LEU A 127 6.55 2.27 16.98
C LEU A 127 7.21 1.76 15.70
N PHE A 128 7.63 2.65 14.80
CA PHE A 128 8.43 2.29 13.65
C PHE A 128 9.72 1.59 14.05
N LYS A 129 10.44 2.13 15.03
CA LYS A 129 11.68 1.54 15.55
C LYS A 129 11.44 0.16 16.18
N ARG A 130 10.37 -0.02 16.94
CA ARG A 130 10.01 -1.31 17.56
C ARG A 130 9.69 -2.40 16.53
N LEU A 131 9.08 -2.04 15.40
CA LEU A 131 8.78 -2.97 14.32
C LEU A 131 10.03 -3.44 13.57
N GLU A 132 11.04 -2.58 13.47
CA GLU A 132 12.09 -2.63 12.47
C GLU A 132 13.28 -3.50 12.86
N ASP A 133 13.86 -4.18 11.87
CA ASP A 133 15.18 -4.80 11.91
C ASP A 133 15.99 -4.24 10.74
N HIS A 134 16.59 -3.05 10.95
CA HIS A 134 17.31 -2.32 9.92
C HIS A 134 18.72 -2.88 9.72
N PHE A 135 19.21 -2.90 8.47
CA PHE A 135 20.50 -3.52 8.11
C PHE A 135 21.72 -2.81 8.73
N LEU A 136 21.61 -1.52 9.07
CA LEU A 136 22.65 -0.76 9.76
C LEU A 136 22.51 -0.81 11.29
N GLY A 137 21.51 -1.55 11.82
CA GLY A 137 21.26 -1.60 13.25
C GLY A 137 20.40 -0.44 13.77
N ALA A 138 20.36 -0.30 15.10
CA ALA A 138 19.60 0.75 15.77
C ALA A 138 20.29 2.12 15.64
N SER A 139 19.48 3.17 15.47
CA SER A 139 19.94 4.56 15.41
C SER A 139 18.89 5.51 15.98
N GLU A 140 19.09 6.82 15.84
CA GLU A 140 18.07 7.81 16.15
C GLU A 140 16.75 7.53 15.37
N HIS A 141 16.87 7.18 14.10
CA HIS A 141 15.71 6.96 13.21
C HIS A 141 15.31 5.49 13.07
N HIS A 142 16.19 4.54 13.28
CA HIS A 142 15.97 3.11 12.98
C HIS A 142 15.98 2.22 14.21
N GLY A 143 15.31 1.07 14.08
CA GLY A 143 15.29 0.00 15.05
C GLY A 143 16.08 -1.24 14.62
N ALA A 144 16.31 -2.15 15.55
CA ALA A 144 16.92 -3.44 15.30
C ALA A 144 16.18 -4.55 16.05
N GLY A 145 16.20 -5.76 15.48
CA GLY A 145 15.62 -6.96 16.12
C GLY A 145 14.11 -7.09 15.99
N GLY A 146 13.42 -6.16 15.33
CA GLY A 146 12.01 -6.27 15.03
C GLY A 146 11.69 -7.28 13.92
N GLY A 147 10.38 -7.52 13.68
CA GLY A 147 9.93 -8.42 12.62
C GLY A 147 10.00 -7.83 11.21
N TRP A 148 10.08 -6.51 11.08
CA TRP A 148 10.07 -5.77 9.81
C TRP A 148 11.49 -5.57 9.29
N ARG A 149 12.03 -6.58 8.59
CA ARG A 149 13.38 -6.52 8.04
C ARG A 149 13.50 -5.54 6.89
N ILE A 150 14.51 -4.67 6.95
CA ILE A 150 14.85 -3.66 5.93
C ILE A 150 16.31 -3.84 5.52
N GLU A 151 16.56 -3.88 4.21
CA GLU A 151 17.90 -3.97 3.62
C GLU A 151 18.08 -2.90 2.52
N ALA A 152 19.33 -2.56 2.25
CA ALA A 152 19.70 -1.85 1.03
C ALA A 152 19.44 -2.74 -0.21
N PRO A 153 19.13 -2.19 -1.38
CA PRO A 153 19.01 -2.95 -2.61
C PRO A 153 20.33 -3.66 -2.96
N ARG A 154 20.23 -4.83 -3.58
CA ARG A 154 21.40 -5.69 -3.87
C ARG A 154 21.91 -5.53 -5.31
N LEU A 155 21.62 -4.42 -5.94
CA LEU A 155 22.14 -4.04 -7.26
C LEU A 155 22.03 -2.53 -7.45
N SER A 156 22.81 -2.01 -8.38
CA SER A 156 22.76 -0.64 -8.91
C SER A 156 22.78 -0.66 -10.44
N TRP A 157 22.50 0.48 -11.05
CA TRP A 157 22.47 0.66 -12.50
C TRP A 157 23.09 2.00 -12.84
N ASP A 158 24.07 2.02 -13.77
CA ASP A 158 24.76 3.24 -14.20
C ASP A 158 23.79 4.34 -14.65
N ILE A 159 22.69 3.95 -15.32
CA ILE A 159 21.68 4.92 -15.74
C ILE A 159 20.90 5.51 -14.57
N LEU A 160 20.63 4.73 -13.50
CA LEU A 160 19.96 5.24 -12.30
C LEU A 160 20.90 6.14 -11.49
N ASP A 161 22.19 5.80 -11.42
CA ASP A 161 23.20 6.67 -10.80
C ASP A 161 23.29 8.01 -11.52
N ALA A 162 23.25 8.00 -12.87
CA ALA A 162 23.21 9.22 -13.69
C ALA A 162 21.92 10.03 -13.50
N VAL A 163 20.75 9.37 -13.31
CA VAL A 163 19.51 10.07 -12.95
C VAL A 163 19.64 10.74 -11.57
N GLY A 164 20.29 10.08 -10.61
CA GLY A 164 20.59 10.69 -9.32
C GLY A 164 21.53 11.89 -9.42
N ASP A 165 22.54 11.84 -10.32
CA ASP A 165 23.42 12.99 -10.61
C ASP A 165 22.63 14.12 -11.28
N ALA A 166 21.75 13.80 -12.21
CA ALA A 166 20.85 14.76 -12.84
C ALA A 166 19.93 15.46 -11.83
N ALA A 167 19.42 14.73 -10.83
CA ALA A 167 18.66 15.32 -9.74
C ALA A 167 19.53 16.29 -8.91
N ALA A 168 20.79 15.93 -8.65
CA ALA A 168 21.73 16.82 -7.96
C ALA A 168 22.04 18.11 -8.76
N GLU A 169 22.13 18.02 -10.09
CA GLU A 169 22.28 19.19 -10.98
C GLU A 169 21.05 20.13 -10.92
N MET A 170 19.86 19.60 -10.57
CA MET A 170 18.66 20.39 -10.30
C MET A 170 18.60 20.94 -8.87
N GLY A 171 19.63 20.72 -8.03
CA GLY A 171 19.65 21.15 -6.64
C GLY A 171 18.98 20.17 -5.66
N ILE A 172 18.53 18.99 -6.11
CA ILE A 172 17.95 17.96 -5.27
C ILE A 172 19.08 17.15 -4.63
N LYS A 173 19.21 17.23 -3.31
CA LYS A 173 20.33 16.63 -2.57
C LYS A 173 20.34 15.10 -2.67
N ARG A 174 21.53 14.50 -2.79
CA ARG A 174 21.70 13.08 -2.48
C ARG A 174 21.62 12.86 -0.98
N ILE A 175 20.79 11.92 -0.55
CA ILE A 175 20.61 11.56 0.85
C ILE A 175 20.81 10.05 1.03
N PRO A 176 21.29 9.60 2.18
CA PRO A 176 21.48 8.16 2.41
C PRO A 176 20.17 7.41 2.68
N ASP A 177 19.13 8.10 3.16
CA ASP A 177 17.89 7.51 3.64
C ASP A 177 16.73 8.49 3.59
N PHE A 178 15.56 8.01 3.16
CA PHE A 178 14.32 8.77 3.11
C PHE A 178 13.50 8.73 4.42
N ASN A 179 13.87 7.89 5.39
CA ASN A 179 13.05 7.59 6.56
C ASN A 179 13.52 8.34 7.83
N THR A 180 14.04 9.54 7.67
CA THR A 180 14.56 10.37 8.77
C THR A 180 13.58 11.46 9.25
N GLY A 181 12.34 11.45 8.73
CA GLY A 181 11.31 12.45 9.04
C GLY A 181 11.11 13.48 7.92
N ASP A 182 12.15 13.78 7.16
CA ASP A 182 12.09 14.51 5.88
C ASP A 182 12.62 13.60 4.77
N ASN A 183 11.87 13.47 3.69
CA ASN A 183 12.25 12.61 2.57
C ASN A 183 12.73 13.39 1.33
N GLU A 184 12.85 14.73 1.39
CA GLU A 184 13.29 15.55 0.26
C GLU A 184 14.74 15.22 -0.13
N GLY A 185 14.93 14.71 -1.37
CA GLY A 185 16.24 14.27 -1.85
C GLY A 185 16.18 13.13 -2.85
N THR A 186 17.34 12.56 -3.18
CA THR A 186 17.47 11.39 -4.06
C THR A 186 18.32 10.30 -3.43
N SER A 187 17.85 9.05 -3.52
CA SER A 187 18.53 7.86 -3.01
C SER A 187 17.97 6.59 -3.65
N TYR A 188 18.69 5.48 -3.51
CA TYR A 188 18.09 4.16 -3.71
C TYR A 188 17.14 3.83 -2.55
N PHE A 189 15.98 3.27 -2.88
CA PHE A 189 15.01 2.87 -1.86
C PHE A 189 15.53 1.70 -1.00
N HIS A 190 15.40 1.81 0.30
CA HIS A 190 15.50 0.64 1.18
C HIS A 190 14.30 -0.29 0.98
N VAL A 191 14.50 -1.59 1.13
CA VAL A 191 13.51 -2.60 0.76
C VAL A 191 13.24 -3.62 1.87
N ASN A 192 11.99 -4.08 1.95
CA ASN A 192 11.60 -5.19 2.83
C ASN A 192 12.09 -6.53 2.26
N GLN A 193 13.38 -6.77 2.40
CA GLN A 193 14.06 -7.99 1.99
C GLN A 193 14.96 -8.52 3.11
N LYS A 194 15.22 -9.82 3.10
CA LYS A 194 16.24 -10.47 3.91
C LYS A 194 17.09 -11.37 3.03
N ARG A 195 18.36 -10.99 2.86
CA ARG A 195 19.34 -11.74 2.04
C ARG A 195 18.82 -11.99 0.62
N GLY A 196 18.28 -10.94 -0.03
CA GLY A 196 17.76 -11.01 -1.40
C GLY A 196 16.44 -11.78 -1.58
N ARG A 197 15.69 -12.02 -0.52
CA ARG A 197 14.34 -12.60 -0.56
C ARG A 197 13.35 -11.61 0.01
N ARG A 198 12.16 -11.54 -0.58
CA ARG A 198 11.03 -10.76 -0.04
C ARG A 198 10.80 -11.12 1.44
N TRP A 199 10.58 -10.09 2.27
CA TRP A 199 10.26 -10.23 3.68
C TRP A 199 8.88 -9.64 3.95
N SER A 200 7.83 -10.43 3.74
CA SER A 200 6.44 -10.04 3.96
C SER A 200 6.08 -10.01 5.46
N SER A 201 4.97 -9.37 5.81
CA SER A 201 4.42 -9.38 7.17
C SER A 201 4.08 -10.80 7.66
N ALA A 202 3.66 -11.70 6.75
CA ALA A 202 3.50 -13.11 7.09
C ALA A 202 4.81 -13.72 7.61
N ARG A 203 5.93 -13.44 6.96
CA ARG A 203 7.25 -13.94 7.39
C ARG A 203 7.77 -13.28 8.65
N GLY A 204 7.57 -11.98 8.77
CA GLY A 204 8.08 -11.20 9.90
C GLY A 204 7.31 -11.39 11.19
N PHE A 205 5.99 -11.61 11.08
CA PHE A 205 5.10 -11.58 12.24
C PHE A 205 4.21 -12.82 12.38
N LEU A 206 3.46 -13.22 11.34
CA LEU A 206 2.48 -14.27 11.49
C LEU A 206 3.14 -15.66 11.66
N LYS A 207 4.02 -16.06 10.77
CA LYS A 207 4.67 -17.39 10.81
C LYS A 207 5.38 -17.67 12.14
N PRO A 208 6.15 -16.72 12.73
CA PRO A 208 6.74 -16.94 14.06
C PRO A 208 5.72 -17.19 15.17
N ALA A 209 4.48 -16.70 15.01
CA ALA A 209 3.43 -16.84 16.01
C ALA A 209 2.55 -18.08 15.83
N LEU A 210 2.55 -18.72 14.66
CA LEU A 210 1.65 -19.86 14.36
C LEU A 210 1.89 -21.09 15.25
N ASN A 211 3.06 -21.21 15.90
CA ASN A 211 3.33 -22.28 16.85
C ASN A 211 2.73 -22.04 18.25
N ARG A 212 2.08 -20.88 18.47
CA ARG A 212 1.43 -20.58 19.73
C ARG A 212 0.08 -21.29 19.80
N PRO A 213 -0.24 -22.04 20.87
CA PRO A 213 -1.47 -22.83 20.95
C PRO A 213 -2.74 -21.95 21.06
N ASN A 214 -2.59 -20.68 21.39
CA ASN A 214 -3.64 -19.69 21.52
C ASN A 214 -3.88 -18.84 20.26
N LEU A 215 -3.17 -19.10 19.15
CA LEU A 215 -3.38 -18.47 17.84
C LEU A 215 -3.89 -19.51 16.83
N ARG A 216 -5.08 -19.27 16.28
CA ARG A 216 -5.67 -20.09 15.22
C ARG A 216 -5.77 -19.27 13.93
N LEU A 217 -5.25 -19.81 12.83
CA LEU A 217 -5.39 -19.25 11.48
C LEU A 217 -6.36 -20.12 10.66
N GLU A 218 -7.40 -19.49 10.12
CA GLU A 218 -8.26 -20.08 9.11
C GLU A 218 -8.01 -19.40 7.77
N LYS A 219 -7.81 -20.19 6.72
CA LYS A 219 -7.55 -19.75 5.34
C LYS A 219 -8.71 -20.10 4.42
N HIS A 220 -8.74 -19.47 3.24
CA HIS A 220 -9.83 -19.62 2.27
C HIS A 220 -11.18 -19.28 2.90
N VAL A 221 -11.20 -18.24 3.73
CA VAL A 221 -12.35 -17.76 4.51
C VAL A 221 -12.77 -16.39 3.99
N LEU A 222 -13.91 -16.30 3.34
CA LEU A 222 -14.49 -15.02 2.95
C LEU A 222 -15.41 -14.52 4.06
N VAL A 223 -14.94 -13.54 4.84
CA VAL A 223 -15.79 -12.89 5.85
C VAL A 223 -16.88 -12.09 5.15
N ASP A 224 -18.12 -12.45 5.42
CA ASP A 224 -19.30 -11.82 4.86
C ASP A 224 -19.71 -10.58 5.65
N ARG A 225 -19.99 -10.74 6.94
CA ARG A 225 -20.50 -9.67 7.80
C ARG A 225 -20.17 -9.87 9.28
N LEU A 226 -20.35 -8.81 10.04
CA LEU A 226 -20.32 -8.82 11.51
C LEU A 226 -21.57 -9.49 12.07
N ILE A 227 -21.45 -10.07 13.25
CA ILE A 227 -22.59 -10.49 14.08
C ILE A 227 -22.72 -9.43 15.17
N ILE A 228 -23.84 -8.71 15.13
CA ILE A 228 -24.12 -7.58 16.03
C ILE A 228 -25.26 -7.97 16.96
N GLN A 229 -25.07 -7.78 18.25
CA GLN A 229 -26.10 -8.02 19.29
C GLN A 229 -26.05 -6.87 20.31
N GLN A 230 -27.19 -6.25 20.57
CA GLN A 230 -27.35 -5.19 21.56
C GLN A 230 -26.29 -4.07 21.45
N GLY A 231 -26.06 -3.58 20.23
CA GLY A 231 -25.09 -2.50 19.98
C GLY A 231 -23.61 -2.92 20.07
N ARG A 232 -23.32 -4.23 20.06
CA ARG A 232 -21.97 -4.77 20.15
C ARG A 232 -21.68 -5.76 19.02
N ALA A 233 -20.48 -5.67 18.44
CA ALA A 233 -19.95 -6.69 17.55
C ALA A 233 -19.46 -7.88 18.40
N VAL A 234 -20.14 -9.02 18.26
CA VAL A 234 -19.89 -10.24 19.06
C VAL A 234 -19.30 -11.37 18.23
N GLY A 235 -18.96 -11.12 16.98
CA GLY A 235 -18.38 -12.13 16.09
C GLY A 235 -18.51 -11.78 14.61
N VAL A 236 -18.23 -12.76 13.79
CA VAL A 236 -18.32 -12.66 12.33
C VAL A 236 -18.99 -13.89 11.72
N ARG A 237 -19.69 -13.66 10.59
CA ARG A 237 -20.15 -14.70 9.67
C ARG A 237 -19.23 -14.74 8.47
N PHE A 238 -18.85 -15.93 8.04
CA PHE A 238 -17.97 -16.13 6.91
C PHE A 238 -18.35 -17.37 6.09
N ILE A 239 -17.85 -17.44 4.88
CA ILE A 239 -18.01 -18.55 3.96
C ILE A 239 -16.69 -19.29 3.85
N GLN A 240 -16.71 -20.60 4.06
CA GLN A 240 -15.57 -21.50 3.86
C GLN A 240 -16.05 -22.79 3.21
N ASN A 241 -15.45 -23.17 2.08
CA ASN A 241 -15.85 -24.37 1.31
C ASN A 241 -17.34 -24.41 0.96
N GLY A 242 -17.97 -23.26 0.70
CA GLY A 242 -19.39 -23.13 0.40
C GLY A 242 -20.32 -23.16 1.62
N GLU A 243 -19.80 -23.41 2.82
CA GLU A 243 -20.58 -23.41 4.07
C GLU A 243 -20.56 -22.03 4.73
N ILE A 244 -21.70 -21.64 5.31
CA ILE A 244 -21.81 -20.45 6.15
C ILE A 244 -21.45 -20.84 7.59
N ILE A 245 -20.45 -20.17 8.14
CA ILE A 245 -19.91 -20.44 9.47
C ILE A 245 -19.92 -19.16 10.31
N GLU A 246 -20.17 -19.28 11.60
CA GLU A 246 -20.09 -18.18 12.56
C GLU A 246 -18.99 -18.42 13.58
N ALA A 247 -18.19 -17.38 13.87
CA ALA A 247 -17.24 -17.34 14.97
C ALA A 247 -17.61 -16.21 15.94
N ARG A 248 -17.42 -16.45 17.24
CA ARG A 248 -17.76 -15.49 18.30
C ARG A 248 -16.50 -14.97 19.00
N ALA A 249 -16.48 -13.66 19.24
CA ALA A 249 -15.45 -12.98 20.02
C ALA A 249 -16.02 -12.57 21.39
N LYS A 250 -15.26 -12.84 22.45
CA LYS A 250 -15.63 -12.41 23.82
C LYS A 250 -15.32 -10.92 24.02
N ARG A 251 -14.23 -10.43 23.44
CA ARG A 251 -13.74 -9.05 23.61
C ARG A 251 -14.00 -8.22 22.37
N GLU A 252 -13.23 -8.41 21.29
CA GLU A 252 -13.32 -7.55 20.12
C GLU A 252 -13.19 -8.31 18.80
N VAL A 253 -13.86 -7.79 17.77
CA VAL A 253 -13.60 -8.06 16.36
C VAL A 253 -12.72 -6.92 15.82
N ILE A 254 -11.61 -7.26 15.15
CA ILE A 254 -10.67 -6.32 14.59
C ILE A 254 -10.68 -6.46 13.06
N LEU A 255 -11.21 -5.46 12.36
CA LEU A 255 -11.13 -5.40 10.91
C LEU A 255 -9.73 -4.97 10.47
N SER A 256 -9.07 -5.84 9.71
CA SER A 256 -7.73 -5.63 9.12
C SER A 256 -7.70 -6.08 7.65
N ALA A 257 -8.86 -5.98 6.97
CA ALA A 257 -9.05 -6.44 5.60
C ALA A 257 -8.63 -5.38 4.55
N GLY A 258 -8.04 -4.27 4.98
CA GLY A 258 -7.56 -3.17 4.14
C GLY A 258 -8.69 -2.26 3.66
N SER A 259 -8.30 -1.17 3.00
CA SER A 259 -9.19 -0.06 2.62
C SER A 259 -10.38 -0.45 1.74
N ILE A 260 -10.37 -1.63 1.14
CA ILE A 260 -11.49 -2.14 0.33
C ILE A 260 -12.26 -3.20 1.11
N GLY A 261 -11.58 -4.21 1.66
CA GLY A 261 -12.23 -5.34 2.31
C GLY A 261 -12.96 -4.96 3.59
N SER A 262 -12.38 -4.08 4.43
CA SER A 262 -13.01 -3.61 5.66
C SER A 262 -14.33 -2.87 5.39
N VAL A 263 -14.37 -2.04 4.35
CA VAL A 263 -15.61 -1.37 3.88
C VAL A 263 -16.65 -2.40 3.43
N GLN A 264 -16.26 -3.40 2.64
CA GLN A 264 -17.20 -4.42 2.18
C GLN A 264 -17.85 -5.19 3.34
N VAL A 265 -17.08 -5.53 4.38
CA VAL A 265 -17.61 -6.20 5.58
C VAL A 265 -18.58 -5.28 6.32
N LEU A 266 -18.24 -4.01 6.52
CA LEU A 266 -19.12 -3.02 7.17
C LEU A 266 -20.42 -2.84 6.40
N HIS A 267 -20.35 -2.58 5.11
CA HIS A 267 -21.53 -2.39 4.27
C HIS A 267 -22.47 -3.62 4.29
N ARG A 268 -21.93 -4.84 4.12
CA ARG A 268 -22.77 -6.06 4.22
C ARG A 268 -23.33 -6.31 5.61
N SER A 269 -22.75 -5.68 6.63
CA SER A 269 -23.28 -5.68 8.00
C SER A 269 -24.36 -4.62 8.23
N GLY A 270 -24.78 -3.88 7.20
CA GLY A 270 -25.74 -2.77 7.31
C GLY A 270 -25.15 -1.51 7.93
N ILE A 271 -23.81 -1.36 7.92
CA ILE A 271 -23.11 -0.19 8.48
C ILE A 271 -22.48 0.60 7.34
N GLY A 272 -22.98 1.80 7.07
CA GLY A 272 -22.51 2.66 6.00
C GLY A 272 -23.57 3.66 5.59
N PRO A 273 -23.36 4.44 4.49
CA PRO A 273 -24.34 5.39 4.00
C PRO A 273 -25.66 4.69 3.65
N ALA A 274 -26.75 5.09 4.31
CA ALA A 274 -28.06 4.47 4.12
C ALA A 274 -28.57 4.58 2.68
N ASP A 275 -28.25 5.70 2.00
CA ASP A 275 -28.56 5.94 0.59
C ASP A 275 -27.84 4.99 -0.38
N TRP A 276 -26.73 4.37 0.04
CA TRP A 276 -26.00 3.37 -0.75
C TRP A 276 -26.47 1.95 -0.49
N LEU A 277 -26.88 1.64 0.77
CA LEU A 277 -27.14 0.28 1.20
C LEU A 277 -28.61 -0.13 1.00
N SER A 278 -29.56 0.77 1.27
CA SER A 278 -31.00 0.48 1.13
C SER A 278 -31.39 0.05 -0.28
N PRO A 279 -30.90 0.67 -1.38
CA PRO A 279 -31.21 0.22 -2.74
C PRO A 279 -30.69 -1.19 -3.05
N LEU A 280 -29.72 -1.70 -2.29
CA LEU A 280 -29.19 -3.06 -2.42
C LEU A 280 -29.96 -4.10 -1.61
N GLY A 281 -31.05 -3.70 -0.91
CA GLY A 281 -31.81 -4.57 -0.03
C GLY A 281 -31.07 -4.94 1.27
N ILE A 282 -30.11 -4.11 1.71
CA ILE A 282 -29.37 -4.32 2.95
C ILE A 282 -30.07 -3.53 4.06
N ASP A 283 -30.48 -4.24 5.11
CA ASP A 283 -31.07 -3.62 6.30
C ASP A 283 -30.05 -2.70 6.99
N ILE A 284 -30.45 -1.48 7.29
CA ILE A 284 -29.58 -0.50 7.92
C ILE A 284 -29.50 -0.76 9.42
N VAL A 285 -28.34 -1.17 9.88
CA VAL A 285 -28.01 -1.31 11.30
C VAL A 285 -27.53 0.05 11.85
N MET A 286 -26.74 0.77 11.04
CA MET A 286 -26.22 2.10 11.40
C MET A 286 -25.95 2.92 10.14
N ASP A 287 -26.58 4.07 10.03
CA ASP A 287 -26.21 5.06 9.03
C ASP A 287 -24.88 5.72 9.43
N LYS A 288 -23.82 5.41 8.68
CA LYS A 288 -22.46 5.88 8.94
C LYS A 288 -21.87 6.45 7.64
N PRO A 289 -22.08 7.74 7.37
CA PRO A 289 -21.75 8.37 6.09
C PRO A 289 -20.28 8.26 5.68
N GLY A 290 -19.35 8.16 6.65
CA GLY A 290 -17.91 8.10 6.39
C GLY A 290 -17.42 6.76 5.84
N VAL A 291 -18.18 5.66 6.03
CA VAL A 291 -17.74 4.34 5.56
C VAL A 291 -17.77 4.26 4.04
N GLY A 292 -16.62 3.98 3.46
CA GLY A 292 -16.43 3.89 2.00
C GLY A 292 -16.18 5.23 1.31
N ARG A 293 -16.23 6.35 2.02
CA ARG A 293 -15.85 7.69 1.50
C ARG A 293 -14.40 8.03 1.86
N ASN A 294 -13.90 9.16 1.35
CA ASN A 294 -12.54 9.65 1.58
C ASN A 294 -11.43 8.72 1.03
N LEU A 295 -11.73 7.86 0.05
CA LEU A 295 -10.69 7.08 -0.63
C LEU A 295 -9.63 8.02 -1.20
N GLN A 296 -8.38 7.77 -0.86
CA GLN A 296 -7.20 8.45 -1.38
C GLN A 296 -6.24 7.41 -1.92
N ASP A 297 -5.52 7.77 -2.98
CA ASP A 297 -4.50 6.91 -3.58
C ASP A 297 -3.48 7.77 -4.33
N HIS A 298 -2.27 7.30 -4.47
CA HIS A 298 -1.25 7.94 -5.28
C HIS A 298 -1.39 7.56 -6.75
N LEU A 299 -1.64 8.55 -7.60
CA LEU A 299 -1.59 8.43 -9.04
C LEU A 299 -0.18 8.77 -9.52
N GLN A 300 0.47 7.86 -10.26
CA GLN A 300 1.74 8.12 -10.90
C GLN A 300 1.57 8.36 -12.40
N GLN A 301 2.27 9.34 -12.94
CA GLN A 301 2.43 9.56 -14.38
C GLN A 301 3.67 8.79 -14.84
N ARG A 302 3.49 7.81 -15.71
CA ARG A 302 4.58 6.93 -16.18
C ARG A 302 5.24 7.47 -17.44
N ALA A 303 6.21 8.38 -17.27
CA ALA A 303 7.03 8.83 -18.38
C ALA A 303 8.07 7.77 -18.76
N ILE A 304 8.27 7.56 -20.06
CA ILE A 304 9.25 6.60 -20.61
C ILE A 304 10.22 7.36 -21.52
N TYR A 305 11.52 7.09 -21.33
CA TYR A 305 12.59 7.65 -22.14
C TYR A 305 13.42 6.53 -22.75
N LYS A 306 13.58 6.56 -24.09
CA LYS A 306 14.60 5.75 -24.78
C LYS A 306 15.97 6.29 -24.43
N VAL A 307 16.94 5.41 -24.26
CA VAL A 307 18.33 5.76 -23.91
C VAL A 307 19.31 4.98 -24.77
N GLU A 308 20.51 5.50 -24.94
CA GLU A 308 21.57 4.87 -25.71
C GLU A 308 22.83 4.70 -24.87
N GLY A 309 23.72 3.80 -25.28
CA GLY A 309 25.05 3.64 -24.68
C GLY A 309 25.05 3.10 -23.25
N VAL A 310 23.91 2.60 -22.74
CA VAL A 310 23.79 2.01 -21.40
C VAL A 310 22.91 0.77 -21.43
N ARG A 311 23.25 -0.18 -20.55
CA ARG A 311 22.46 -1.40 -20.41
C ARG A 311 21.23 -1.14 -19.57
N THR A 312 20.06 -1.61 -20.07
CA THR A 312 18.80 -1.66 -19.34
C THR A 312 18.34 -3.12 -19.12
N LEU A 313 17.31 -3.30 -18.31
CA LEU A 313 16.74 -4.63 -18.11
C LEU A 313 16.06 -5.14 -19.39
N ASN A 314 15.53 -4.25 -20.24
CA ASN A 314 14.90 -4.60 -21.52
C ASN A 314 15.83 -5.48 -22.36
N GLU A 315 17.05 -5.05 -22.60
CA GLU A 315 18.05 -5.78 -23.38
C GLU A 315 18.51 -7.07 -22.68
N THR A 316 18.66 -6.99 -21.36
CA THR A 316 19.10 -8.16 -20.56
C THR A 316 18.05 -9.27 -20.60
N TYR A 317 16.77 -8.93 -20.56
CA TYR A 317 15.66 -9.87 -20.52
C TYR A 317 15.52 -10.67 -21.83
N TYR A 318 15.69 -10.02 -22.99
CA TYR A 318 15.56 -10.68 -24.30
C TYR A 318 16.82 -11.46 -24.72
N ASN A 319 17.96 -11.27 -24.07
CA ASN A 319 19.16 -12.05 -24.31
C ASN A 319 19.13 -13.34 -23.46
N LEU A 320 18.89 -14.49 -24.08
CA LEU A 320 18.73 -15.78 -23.38
C LEU A 320 19.93 -16.16 -22.53
N PHE A 321 21.16 -15.89 -22.99
CA PHE A 321 22.38 -16.17 -22.23
C PHE A 321 22.46 -15.30 -20.96
N ARG A 322 22.24 -13.99 -21.09
CA ARG A 322 22.21 -13.06 -19.95
C ARG A 322 21.09 -13.39 -18.96
N ARG A 323 19.93 -13.78 -19.49
CA ARG A 323 18.79 -14.24 -18.67
C ARG A 323 19.14 -15.51 -17.87
N GLY A 324 19.85 -16.44 -18.48
CA GLY A 324 20.38 -17.64 -17.78
C GLY A 324 21.35 -17.28 -16.67
N LEU A 325 22.34 -16.40 -16.97
CA LEU A 325 23.30 -15.91 -15.97
C LEU A 325 22.61 -15.16 -14.82
N MET A 326 21.59 -14.37 -15.09
CA MET A 326 20.79 -13.68 -14.07
C MET A 326 20.10 -14.68 -13.14
N GLY A 327 19.54 -15.77 -13.69
CA GLY A 327 18.97 -16.87 -12.92
C GLY A 327 19.98 -17.57 -12.01
N LEU A 328 21.17 -17.88 -12.54
CA LEU A 328 22.25 -18.50 -11.79
C LEU A 328 22.78 -17.59 -10.67
N ASP A 329 23.03 -16.30 -10.96
CA ASP A 329 23.50 -15.35 -9.95
C ASP A 329 22.49 -15.22 -8.79
N TYR A 330 21.20 -15.19 -9.10
CA TYR A 330 20.18 -15.20 -8.06
C TYR A 330 20.16 -16.54 -7.29
N ALA A 331 20.23 -17.68 -7.97
CA ALA A 331 20.16 -18.99 -7.33
C ALA A 331 21.28 -19.18 -6.31
N PHE A 332 22.52 -18.79 -6.65
CA PHE A 332 23.71 -19.02 -5.82
C PHE A 332 24.04 -17.84 -4.89
N ARG A 333 23.85 -16.59 -5.34
CA ARG A 333 24.32 -15.39 -4.61
C ARG A 333 23.21 -14.49 -4.10
N ARG A 334 21.95 -14.72 -4.55
CA ARG A 334 20.81 -13.86 -4.22
C ARG A 334 21.08 -12.38 -4.57
N ARG A 335 21.64 -12.13 -5.75
CA ARG A 335 21.99 -10.81 -6.28
C ARG A 335 21.39 -10.60 -7.68
N GLY A 336 21.58 -9.40 -8.21
CA GLY A 336 21.19 -9.04 -9.56
C GLY A 336 19.70 -8.78 -9.77
N PRO A 337 19.25 -8.69 -11.02
CA PRO A 337 17.89 -8.20 -11.36
C PRO A 337 16.74 -8.98 -10.73
N LEU A 338 16.89 -10.26 -10.36
CA LEU A 338 15.83 -10.99 -9.67
C LEU A 338 15.61 -10.54 -8.22
N THR A 339 16.53 -9.74 -7.64
CA THR A 339 16.33 -9.08 -6.34
C THR A 339 15.67 -7.71 -6.44
N MET A 340 15.34 -7.29 -7.65
CA MET A 340 14.89 -5.94 -7.94
C MET A 340 13.48 -5.70 -7.39
N ALA A 341 13.31 -4.59 -6.66
CA ALA A 341 12.02 -3.93 -6.54
C ALA A 341 11.63 -3.33 -7.90
N PRO A 342 10.35 -3.10 -8.20
CA PRO A 342 9.95 -2.46 -9.46
C PRO A 342 10.71 -1.14 -9.70
N SER A 343 10.78 -0.32 -8.67
CA SER A 343 11.49 0.96 -8.68
C SER A 343 12.66 0.90 -7.71
N GLN A 344 13.80 1.44 -8.09
CA GLN A 344 15.02 1.34 -7.29
C GLN A 344 15.53 2.68 -6.81
N LEU A 345 15.57 3.68 -7.69
CA LEU A 345 15.94 5.04 -7.33
C LEU A 345 14.67 5.84 -7.05
N GLY A 346 14.67 6.55 -5.94
CA GLY A 346 13.67 7.54 -5.56
C GLY A 346 14.20 8.95 -5.69
N ILE A 347 13.30 9.89 -6.01
CA ILE A 347 13.56 11.31 -5.88
C ILE A 347 12.32 11.93 -5.24
N PHE A 348 12.49 12.67 -4.19
CA PHE A 348 11.42 13.45 -3.56
C PHE A 348 11.74 14.93 -3.72
N THR A 349 10.81 15.69 -4.24
CA THR A 349 11.00 17.12 -4.48
C THR A 349 9.66 17.86 -4.48
N ARG A 350 9.72 19.17 -4.62
CA ARG A 350 8.54 20.04 -4.74
C ARG A 350 8.14 20.23 -6.20
N SER A 351 6.83 20.22 -6.47
CA SER A 351 6.29 20.52 -7.80
C SER A 351 6.63 21.94 -8.24
N ASP A 352 6.59 22.85 -7.28
CA ASP A 352 6.90 24.26 -7.44
C ASP A 352 7.47 24.86 -6.13
N ALA A 353 8.01 26.08 -6.21
CA ALA A 353 8.67 26.74 -5.10
C ALA A 353 7.72 27.15 -3.95
N THR A 354 6.42 27.19 -4.18
CA THR A 354 5.42 27.59 -3.16
C THR A 354 5.06 26.45 -2.22
N ARG A 355 5.37 25.21 -2.58
CA ARG A 355 5.08 24.05 -1.74
C ARG A 355 5.98 24.04 -0.50
N ALA A 356 5.37 23.89 0.67
CA ALA A 356 6.09 23.90 1.94
C ALA A 356 7.05 22.71 2.10
N ARG A 357 6.74 21.57 1.44
CA ARG A 357 7.50 20.31 1.53
C ARG A 357 7.45 19.53 0.21
N ALA A 358 8.29 18.52 0.06
CA ALA A 358 8.25 17.63 -1.09
C ALA A 358 6.86 17.01 -1.26
N ASN A 359 6.24 17.25 -2.40
CA ASN A 359 4.91 16.76 -2.76
C ASN A 359 4.90 15.90 -4.02
N ILE A 360 6.07 15.67 -4.65
CA ILE A 360 6.23 14.74 -5.77
C ILE A 360 7.26 13.68 -5.38
N GLN A 361 6.93 12.41 -5.66
CA GLN A 361 7.85 11.29 -5.58
C GLN A 361 8.09 10.70 -6.96
N PHE A 362 9.36 10.53 -7.32
CA PHE A 362 9.74 9.77 -8.50
C PHE A 362 10.08 8.33 -8.15
N HIS A 363 9.65 7.44 -9.03
CA HIS A 363 10.00 6.03 -9.06
C HIS A 363 10.75 5.74 -10.36
N VAL A 364 12.08 5.59 -10.30
CA VAL A 364 12.90 5.37 -11.48
C VAL A 364 13.23 3.89 -11.64
N GLN A 365 12.99 3.38 -12.85
CA GLN A 365 13.13 1.96 -13.20
C GLN A 365 14.06 1.82 -14.41
N PRO A 366 15.03 0.88 -14.40
CA PRO A 366 15.92 0.64 -15.54
C PRO A 366 15.26 -0.28 -16.59
N LEU A 367 13.97 -0.09 -16.82
CA LEU A 367 13.13 -0.87 -17.74
C LEU A 367 11.95 -0.06 -18.23
N SER A 368 11.30 -0.52 -19.29
CA SER A 368 10.05 0.07 -19.76
C SER A 368 9.11 -0.96 -20.37
N LEU A 369 7.82 -0.66 -20.28
CA LEU A 369 6.70 -1.41 -20.85
C LEU A 369 5.50 -0.45 -21.00
N ASP A 370 4.56 -0.71 -21.87
CA ASP A 370 3.40 0.18 -22.07
C ASP A 370 2.46 0.18 -20.87
N LYS A 371 2.06 -1.01 -20.41
CA LYS A 371 1.18 -1.18 -19.24
C LYS A 371 1.71 -2.27 -18.34
N PHE A 372 1.44 -2.17 -17.06
CA PHE A 372 1.80 -3.21 -16.10
C PHE A 372 1.19 -4.57 -16.50
N GLY A 373 2.07 -5.58 -16.66
CA GLY A 373 1.70 -6.90 -17.17
C GLY A 373 2.05 -7.13 -18.64
N ASP A 374 2.33 -6.08 -19.40
CA ASP A 374 2.78 -6.19 -20.80
C ASP A 374 4.24 -6.66 -20.86
N PRO A 375 4.69 -7.20 -22.02
CA PRO A 375 6.09 -7.48 -22.27
C PRO A 375 6.96 -6.21 -22.20
N LEU A 376 8.21 -6.36 -21.79
CA LEU A 376 9.18 -5.27 -21.86
C LEU A 376 9.38 -4.81 -23.32
N HIS A 377 9.64 -3.52 -23.52
CA HIS A 377 10.02 -3.01 -24.83
C HIS A 377 11.32 -3.67 -25.32
N ARG A 378 11.47 -3.79 -26.65
CA ARG A 378 12.68 -4.37 -27.26
C ARG A 378 13.81 -3.38 -27.50
N PHE A 379 13.62 -2.13 -27.09
CA PHE A 379 14.64 -1.08 -27.15
C PHE A 379 15.10 -0.69 -25.74
N PRO A 380 16.33 -0.18 -25.59
CA PRO A 380 16.82 0.35 -24.32
C PRO A 380 15.98 1.54 -23.87
N ALA A 381 15.44 1.49 -22.65
CA ALA A 381 14.68 2.60 -22.10
C ALA A 381 14.57 2.50 -20.57
N ILE A 382 14.25 3.63 -19.97
CA ILE A 382 13.94 3.76 -18.55
C ILE A 382 12.53 4.31 -18.36
N THR A 383 11.92 3.98 -17.24
CA THR A 383 10.67 4.60 -16.80
C THR A 383 10.96 5.53 -15.63
N VAL A 384 10.53 6.78 -15.75
CA VAL A 384 10.62 7.82 -14.72
C VAL A 384 9.19 8.20 -14.36
N SER A 385 8.64 7.52 -13.34
CA SER A 385 7.27 7.76 -12.90
C SER A 385 7.24 8.77 -11.78
N ALA A 386 6.44 9.82 -11.91
CA ALA A 386 6.23 10.82 -10.87
C ALA A 386 4.82 10.68 -10.27
N CYS A 387 4.65 10.83 -8.97
CA CYS A 387 3.33 10.84 -8.33
C CYS A 387 3.16 11.99 -7.35
N ASN A 388 1.93 12.55 -7.31
CA ASN A 388 1.53 13.49 -6.28
C ASN A 388 1.39 12.75 -4.93
N LEU A 389 2.14 13.20 -3.92
CA LEU A 389 2.14 12.61 -2.57
C LEU A 389 1.00 13.11 -1.68
N GLN A 390 0.40 14.22 -2.04
CA GLN A 390 -0.63 14.89 -1.23
C GLN A 390 -1.88 15.19 -2.08
N PRO A 391 -2.51 14.13 -2.67
CA PRO A 391 -3.65 14.33 -3.53
C PRO A 391 -4.82 14.96 -2.77
N THR A 392 -5.48 15.92 -3.39
CA THR A 392 -6.68 16.57 -2.88
C THR A 392 -7.97 15.93 -3.39
N SER A 393 -7.91 15.15 -4.46
CA SER A 393 -9.02 14.33 -4.96
C SER A 393 -9.45 13.30 -3.92
N ARG A 394 -10.77 13.08 -3.81
CA ARG A 394 -11.36 12.10 -2.90
C ARG A 394 -12.31 11.19 -3.66
N GLY A 395 -12.19 9.90 -3.41
CA GLY A 395 -12.96 8.86 -4.04
C GLY A 395 -13.82 8.06 -3.06
N THR A 396 -14.37 6.96 -3.57
CA THR A 396 -15.28 6.09 -2.83
C THR A 396 -15.03 4.62 -3.09
N VAL A 397 -15.37 3.79 -2.10
CA VAL A 397 -15.53 2.34 -2.22
C VAL A 397 -16.92 1.99 -1.75
N ARG A 398 -17.71 1.27 -2.57
CA ARG A 398 -19.07 0.85 -2.20
C ARG A 398 -19.40 -0.52 -2.78
N LEU A 399 -20.39 -1.18 -2.20
CA LEU A 399 -20.88 -2.44 -2.75
C LEU A 399 -21.57 -2.20 -4.10
N ARG A 400 -21.46 -3.17 -4.99
CA ARG A 400 -22.24 -3.25 -6.23
C ARG A 400 -23.57 -4.00 -6.01
N SER A 401 -23.54 -4.98 -5.12
CA SER A 401 -24.69 -5.77 -4.68
C SER A 401 -24.48 -6.29 -3.25
N ALA A 402 -25.50 -6.88 -2.66
CA ALA A 402 -25.40 -7.51 -1.33
C ALA A 402 -24.61 -8.83 -1.34
N GLY A 403 -24.33 -9.40 -2.52
CA GLY A 403 -23.63 -10.69 -2.66
C GLY A 403 -22.15 -10.59 -2.23
N PRO A 404 -21.64 -11.57 -1.47
CA PRO A 404 -20.27 -11.55 -0.97
C PRO A 404 -19.20 -11.74 -2.07
N ASP A 405 -19.54 -12.38 -3.17
CA ASP A 405 -18.61 -12.67 -4.28
C ASP A 405 -18.53 -11.53 -5.30
N GLU A 406 -19.44 -10.55 -5.22
CA GLU A 406 -19.46 -9.43 -6.15
C GLU A 406 -18.35 -8.44 -5.83
N LYS A 407 -17.65 -8.00 -6.90
CA LYS A 407 -16.57 -7.01 -6.75
C LYS A 407 -17.16 -5.63 -6.44
N PRO A 408 -16.53 -4.85 -5.53
CA PRO A 408 -17.02 -3.53 -5.18
C PRO A 408 -16.85 -2.53 -6.33
N ILE A 409 -17.60 -1.44 -6.26
CA ILE A 409 -17.39 -0.23 -7.03
C ILE A 409 -16.25 0.54 -6.36
N ILE A 410 -15.17 0.78 -7.11
CA ILE A 410 -14.00 1.54 -6.66
C ILE A 410 -13.84 2.73 -7.60
N ALA A 411 -14.05 3.93 -7.07
CA ALA A 411 -13.95 5.17 -7.81
C ALA A 411 -12.99 6.13 -7.09
N PRO A 412 -11.68 6.10 -7.38
CA PRO A 412 -10.69 6.97 -6.76
C PRO A 412 -10.87 8.45 -7.06
N ASN A 413 -11.55 8.78 -8.17
CA ASN A 413 -11.81 10.15 -8.61
C ASN A 413 -10.52 10.94 -8.87
N TYR A 414 -9.52 10.30 -9.51
CA TYR A 414 -8.22 10.90 -9.78
C TYR A 414 -8.34 12.19 -10.61
N LEU A 415 -7.43 13.14 -10.32
CA LEU A 415 -7.31 14.43 -11.03
C LEU A 415 -8.62 15.22 -11.06
N SER A 416 -9.49 15.03 -10.06
CA SER A 416 -10.79 15.73 -10.00
C SER A 416 -10.68 17.17 -9.52
N THR A 417 -9.57 17.55 -8.89
CA THR A 417 -9.31 18.91 -8.41
C THR A 417 -8.29 19.62 -9.31
N ASP A 418 -8.35 20.97 -9.31
CA ASP A 418 -7.38 21.79 -10.04
C ASP A 418 -5.97 21.60 -9.52
N ASP A 419 -5.79 21.46 -8.19
CA ASP A 419 -4.50 21.24 -7.56
C ASP A 419 -3.87 19.93 -8.06
N ASP A 420 -4.61 18.83 -8.09
CA ASP A 420 -4.09 17.54 -8.58
C ASP A 420 -3.74 17.59 -10.07
N ARG A 421 -4.51 18.31 -10.90
CA ARG A 421 -4.20 18.52 -12.31
C ARG A 421 -2.93 19.34 -12.50
N GLN A 422 -2.78 20.41 -11.72
CA GLN A 422 -1.58 21.25 -11.74
C GLN A 422 -0.34 20.47 -11.31
N VAL A 423 -0.40 19.75 -10.18
CA VAL A 423 0.73 18.91 -9.72
C VAL A 423 1.05 17.82 -10.75
N GLY A 424 0.04 17.24 -11.42
CA GLY A 424 0.25 16.29 -12.52
C GLY A 424 1.00 16.90 -13.70
N ALA A 425 0.65 18.13 -14.12
CA ALA A 425 1.35 18.87 -15.17
C ALA A 425 2.80 19.19 -14.75
N ASP A 426 2.99 19.70 -13.54
CA ASP A 426 4.32 20.07 -13.01
C ASP A 426 5.22 18.86 -12.82
N ALA A 427 4.66 17.70 -12.49
CA ALA A 427 5.39 16.44 -12.41
C ALA A 427 5.98 16.04 -13.79
N ILE A 428 5.20 16.18 -14.87
CA ILE A 428 5.70 15.92 -16.24
C ILE A 428 6.76 16.95 -16.63
N ARG A 429 6.57 18.25 -16.36
CA ARG A 429 7.58 19.30 -16.60
C ARG A 429 8.88 19.02 -15.83
N THR A 430 8.75 18.64 -14.57
CA THR A 430 9.92 18.32 -13.73
C THR A 430 10.65 17.09 -14.27
N THR A 431 9.91 16.09 -14.76
CA THR A 431 10.51 14.92 -15.44
C THR A 431 11.27 15.33 -16.68
N ARG A 432 10.70 16.20 -17.54
CA ARG A 432 11.38 16.73 -18.75
C ARG A 432 12.66 17.47 -18.38
N ARG A 433 12.62 18.37 -17.39
CA ARG A 433 13.80 19.09 -16.89
C ARG A 433 14.87 18.14 -16.36
N LEU A 434 14.49 17.12 -15.60
CA LEU A 434 15.40 16.09 -15.08
C LEU A 434 16.11 15.35 -16.22
N MET A 435 15.39 14.97 -17.26
CA MET A 435 15.94 14.20 -18.38
C MET A 435 16.82 15.03 -19.33
N GLN A 436 16.80 16.36 -19.22
CA GLN A 436 17.64 17.29 -19.99
C GLN A 436 18.96 17.65 -19.31
N GLN A 437 19.21 17.15 -18.08
CA GLN A 437 20.42 17.49 -17.33
C GLN A 437 21.68 16.90 -17.97
N LYS A 438 22.85 17.57 -17.75
CA LYS A 438 24.14 17.21 -18.35
C LYS A 438 24.58 15.79 -18.02
N ALA A 439 24.33 15.33 -16.81
CA ALA A 439 24.66 13.97 -16.36
C ALA A 439 24.04 12.89 -17.27
N LEU A 440 22.91 13.17 -17.90
CA LEU A 440 22.20 12.26 -18.80
C LEU A 440 22.53 12.46 -20.29
N ALA A 441 23.20 13.54 -20.67
CA ALA A 441 23.42 13.89 -22.06
C ALA A 441 24.10 12.78 -22.88
N ARG A 442 25.06 12.05 -22.29
CA ARG A 442 25.77 10.94 -22.95
C ARG A 442 24.86 9.77 -23.32
N TYR A 443 23.72 9.62 -22.64
CA TYR A 443 22.73 8.56 -22.88
C TYR A 443 21.63 8.98 -23.86
N ARG A 444 21.64 10.22 -24.36
CA ARG A 444 20.72 10.78 -25.37
C ARG A 444 19.25 10.44 -25.08
N PRO A 445 18.70 10.80 -23.90
CA PRO A 445 17.34 10.45 -23.57
C PRO A 445 16.34 11.08 -24.55
N ILE A 446 15.47 10.26 -25.12
CA ILE A 446 14.38 10.68 -26.02
C ILE A 446 13.05 10.31 -25.38
N GLU A 447 12.18 11.29 -25.16
CA GLU A 447 10.86 11.08 -24.62
C GLU A 447 10.03 10.17 -25.53
N TYR A 448 9.53 9.05 -24.98
CA TYR A 448 8.64 8.12 -25.66
C TYR A 448 7.20 8.27 -25.17
N LEU A 449 6.98 8.41 -23.86
CA LEU A 449 5.71 8.74 -23.21
C LEU A 449 5.92 9.89 -22.22
N PRO A 450 5.00 10.87 -22.19
CA PRO A 450 3.78 11.04 -22.98
C PRO A 450 4.01 11.29 -24.45
N GLY A 451 5.23 11.65 -24.86
CA GLY A 451 5.66 11.87 -26.25
C GLY A 451 5.92 13.34 -26.58
N PRO A 452 6.85 13.60 -27.53
CA PRO A 452 7.35 14.94 -27.82
C PRO A 452 6.29 15.86 -28.45
N THR A 453 5.16 15.31 -28.90
CA THR A 453 4.04 16.09 -29.49
C THR A 453 3.12 16.69 -28.42
N VAL A 454 3.25 16.28 -27.17
CA VAL A 454 2.48 16.86 -26.05
C VAL A 454 3.06 18.22 -25.70
N GLY A 455 2.25 19.28 -25.85
CA GLY A 455 2.62 20.65 -25.51
C GLY A 455 3.02 20.82 -24.05
N ASP A 456 3.62 21.95 -23.72
CA ASP A 456 4.08 22.26 -22.36
C ASP A 456 3.10 23.19 -21.58
N ASP A 457 1.93 23.46 -22.18
CA ASP A 457 0.85 24.17 -21.51
C ASP A 457 0.13 23.28 -20.49
N ASP A 458 -0.48 23.89 -19.46
CA ASP A 458 -1.11 23.17 -18.34
C ASP A 458 -2.22 22.24 -18.81
N ALA A 459 -3.03 22.61 -19.78
CA ALA A 459 -4.15 21.80 -20.26
C ALA A 459 -3.67 20.55 -20.98
N SER A 460 -2.66 20.69 -21.87
CA SER A 460 -2.04 19.57 -22.58
C SER A 460 -1.36 18.59 -21.62
N LEU A 461 -0.63 19.12 -20.62
CA LEU A 461 0.07 18.29 -19.63
C LEU A 461 -0.91 17.63 -18.65
N ALA A 462 -1.96 18.31 -18.20
CA ALA A 462 -3.00 17.71 -17.33
C ALA A 462 -3.72 16.57 -18.08
N LYS A 463 -4.03 16.76 -19.37
CA LYS A 463 -4.58 15.68 -20.21
C LYS A 463 -3.61 14.51 -20.33
N ALA A 464 -2.33 14.79 -20.60
CA ALA A 464 -1.30 13.75 -20.69
C ALA A 464 -1.13 13.01 -19.34
N ALA A 465 -1.19 13.72 -18.20
CA ALA A 465 -1.16 13.09 -16.88
C ALA A 465 -2.32 12.09 -16.72
N GLY A 466 -3.51 12.40 -17.26
CA GLY A 466 -4.63 11.48 -17.34
C GLY A 466 -4.37 10.30 -18.29
N ASP A 467 -3.72 10.51 -19.42
CA ASP A 467 -3.46 9.46 -20.42
C ASP A 467 -2.44 8.42 -19.94
N ILE A 468 -1.34 8.85 -19.28
CA ILE A 468 -0.27 7.98 -18.81
C ILE A 468 -0.38 7.66 -17.31
N GLY A 469 -1.38 8.22 -16.64
CA GLY A 469 -1.63 8.04 -15.21
C GLY A 469 -2.01 6.60 -14.87
N THR A 470 -1.46 6.08 -13.78
CA THR A 470 -1.85 4.77 -13.21
C THR A 470 -1.67 4.80 -11.69
N THR A 471 -2.45 3.98 -10.98
CA THR A 471 -2.26 3.81 -9.53
C THR A 471 -0.88 3.22 -9.20
N ILE A 472 -0.32 3.59 -8.04
CA ILE A 472 0.79 2.84 -7.45
C ILE A 472 0.33 1.97 -6.28
N PHE A 473 -0.98 1.72 -6.21
CA PHE A 473 -1.62 0.73 -5.34
C PHE A 473 -1.59 1.07 -3.85
N HIS A 474 -1.84 2.34 -3.50
CA HIS A 474 -1.82 2.87 -2.14
C HIS A 474 -3.20 3.33 -1.60
N PRO A 475 -4.32 2.59 -1.82
CA PRO A 475 -5.63 3.03 -1.32
C PRO A 475 -5.68 3.11 0.19
N VAL A 476 -6.13 4.26 0.71
CA VAL A 476 -6.27 4.55 2.14
C VAL A 476 -7.55 5.36 2.44
N GLY A 477 -7.88 5.51 3.69
CA GLY A 477 -8.78 6.56 4.18
C GLY A 477 -10.28 6.24 4.15
N THR A 478 -10.68 5.06 3.72
CA THR A 478 -12.09 4.68 3.49
C THR A 478 -12.91 4.39 4.75
N ALA A 479 -12.29 4.43 5.92
CA ALA A 479 -12.92 4.35 7.25
C ALA A 479 -12.11 5.23 8.21
N LYS A 480 -11.95 6.51 7.85
CA LYS A 480 -10.98 7.41 8.47
C LYS A 480 -11.18 7.57 9.98
N MET A 481 -10.08 7.68 10.72
CA MET A 481 -10.12 8.16 12.08
C MET A 481 -10.40 9.68 12.10
N GLY A 482 -11.05 10.15 13.13
CA GLY A 482 -11.35 11.56 13.28
C GLY A 482 -11.94 11.86 14.64
N ALA A 483 -12.07 13.15 14.98
CA ALA A 483 -12.66 13.60 16.23
C ALA A 483 -14.16 13.27 16.29
N ALA A 484 -14.73 13.17 17.49
CA ALA A 484 -16.14 12.79 17.70
C ALA A 484 -17.15 13.75 17.04
N ASN A 485 -16.76 14.98 16.80
CA ASN A 485 -17.58 15.99 16.13
C ASN A 485 -17.43 15.99 14.59
N ASP A 486 -16.55 15.15 14.02
CA ASP A 486 -16.47 14.96 12.58
C ASP A 486 -17.49 13.91 12.12
N PRO A 487 -18.55 14.30 11.39
CA PRO A 487 -19.60 13.36 10.96
C PRO A 487 -19.08 12.29 9.99
N MET A 488 -17.92 12.51 9.40
CA MET A 488 -17.27 11.57 8.50
C MET A 488 -16.25 10.66 9.20
N ALA A 489 -16.01 10.85 10.51
CA ALA A 489 -15.16 9.96 11.27
C ALA A 489 -15.83 8.60 11.51
N VAL A 490 -15.09 7.54 11.26
CA VAL A 490 -15.56 6.15 11.44
C VAL A 490 -15.03 5.55 12.73
N VAL A 491 -13.77 5.85 13.06
CA VAL A 491 -13.12 5.40 14.30
C VAL A 491 -12.51 6.59 15.04
N ASP A 492 -12.36 6.42 16.36
CA ASP A 492 -11.69 7.38 17.23
C ASP A 492 -10.14 7.25 17.13
N GLU A 493 -9.41 8.07 17.92
CA GLU A 493 -7.94 8.04 18.01
C GLU A 493 -7.38 6.74 18.60
N ARG A 494 -8.22 5.93 19.25
CA ARG A 494 -7.88 4.58 19.73
C ARG A 494 -8.36 3.48 18.76
N LEU A 495 -8.79 3.86 17.55
CA LEU A 495 -9.28 2.97 16.50
C LEU A 495 -10.56 2.21 16.85
N ARG A 496 -11.29 2.62 17.88
CA ARG A 496 -12.60 2.06 18.24
C ARG A 496 -13.66 2.63 17.30
N PHE A 497 -14.56 1.77 16.86
CA PHE A 497 -15.64 2.15 15.95
C PHE A 497 -16.67 3.04 16.67
N TYR A 498 -16.99 4.19 16.13
CA TYR A 498 -17.99 5.09 16.72
C TYR A 498 -19.41 4.50 16.65
N GLY A 499 -20.02 4.31 17.83
CA GLY A 499 -21.40 3.86 17.97
C GLY A 499 -21.59 2.34 17.96
N LEU A 500 -20.53 1.54 17.94
CA LEU A 500 -20.63 0.08 18.04
C LEU A 500 -19.49 -0.46 18.90
N ASP A 501 -19.85 -1.06 20.04
CA ASP A 501 -18.89 -1.67 20.95
C ASP A 501 -18.27 -2.94 20.37
N GLY A 502 -17.08 -3.29 20.86
CA GLY A 502 -16.41 -4.55 20.50
C GLY A 502 -15.90 -4.60 19.05
N LEU A 503 -15.78 -3.46 18.38
CA LEU A 503 -15.27 -3.34 17.02
C LEU A 503 -14.14 -2.33 16.95
N ARG A 504 -13.04 -2.71 16.31
CA ARG A 504 -11.97 -1.79 15.85
C ARG A 504 -11.65 -1.99 14.38
N ILE A 505 -11.11 -0.95 13.77
CA ILE A 505 -10.54 -1.02 12.42
C ILE A 505 -9.05 -0.72 12.55
N VAL A 506 -8.22 -1.67 12.12
CA VAL A 506 -6.76 -1.58 12.24
C VAL A 506 -6.15 -1.95 10.91
N ASP A 507 -6.18 -1.02 9.97
CA ASP A 507 -5.54 -1.11 8.64
C ASP A 507 -5.43 0.28 7.99
N ALA A 508 -5.03 0.35 6.71
CA ALA A 508 -4.84 1.60 6.00
C ALA A 508 -6.13 2.43 5.80
N SER A 509 -7.32 1.85 5.99
CA SER A 509 -8.58 2.58 5.84
C SER A 509 -8.76 3.69 6.86
N ILE A 510 -8.06 3.62 8.00
CA ILE A 510 -8.21 4.61 9.07
C ILE A 510 -7.47 5.93 8.82
N MET A 511 -6.56 5.99 7.86
CA MET A 511 -5.76 7.19 7.62
C MET A 511 -6.66 8.38 7.26
N PRO A 512 -6.62 9.51 7.99
CA PRO A 512 -7.38 10.70 7.61
C PRO A 512 -6.91 11.29 6.28
N THR A 513 -5.58 11.33 6.13
CA THR A 513 -4.87 11.72 4.92
C THR A 513 -3.79 10.68 4.60
N ILE A 514 -3.51 10.49 3.30
CA ILE A 514 -2.47 9.57 2.84
C ILE A 514 -1.08 10.09 3.24
N THR A 515 -0.18 9.19 3.61
CA THR A 515 1.22 9.52 3.96
C THR A 515 2.07 9.74 2.71
N SER A 516 3.06 10.62 2.78
CA SER A 516 3.92 11.04 1.67
C SER A 516 4.95 9.97 1.30
N GLY A 517 4.48 8.85 0.73
CA GLY A 517 5.27 7.70 0.29
C GLY A 517 4.47 6.40 0.24
N ASN A 518 5.16 5.28 0.11
CA ASN A 518 4.51 3.96 0.08
C ASN A 518 3.83 3.63 1.42
N THR A 519 2.58 3.19 1.38
CA THR A 519 1.69 3.10 2.55
C THR A 519 1.82 1.82 3.38
N ASN A 520 2.67 0.86 2.99
CA ASN A 520 2.76 -0.43 3.68
C ASN A 520 3.42 -0.33 5.07
N THR A 521 4.52 0.42 5.20
CA THR A 521 5.19 0.62 6.50
C THR A 521 4.34 1.47 7.46
N PRO A 522 3.66 2.56 7.03
CA PRO A 522 2.64 3.23 7.83
C PRO A 522 1.51 2.29 8.31
N THR A 523 1.03 1.40 7.45
CA THR A 523 0.03 0.39 7.85
C THR A 523 0.57 -0.57 8.92
N ALA A 524 1.84 -0.95 8.84
CA ALA A 524 2.47 -1.76 9.88
C ALA A 524 2.55 -1.01 11.21
N MET A 525 2.86 0.29 11.19
CA MET A 525 2.88 1.15 12.38
C MET A 525 1.48 1.29 12.99
N ILE A 526 0.44 1.50 12.17
CA ILE A 526 -0.96 1.53 12.63
C ILE A 526 -1.32 0.22 13.34
N ALA A 527 -0.89 -0.92 12.80
CA ALA A 527 -1.15 -2.23 13.39
C ALA A 527 -0.45 -2.41 14.75
N GLU A 528 0.81 -1.96 14.85
CA GLU A 528 1.58 -2.00 16.10
C GLU A 528 0.93 -1.13 17.18
N LYS A 529 0.51 0.08 16.80
CA LYS A 529 -0.20 1.02 17.68
C LYS A 529 -1.56 0.47 18.10
N GLY A 530 -2.36 0.00 17.14
CA GLY A 530 -3.68 -0.58 17.41
C GLY A 530 -3.62 -1.79 18.33
N ALA A 531 -2.67 -2.70 18.12
CA ALA A 531 -2.47 -3.84 19.02
C ALA A 531 -2.07 -3.40 20.44
N THR A 532 -1.22 -2.38 20.57
CA THR A 532 -0.87 -1.81 21.88
C THR A 532 -2.11 -1.26 22.58
N MET A 533 -2.92 -0.45 21.89
CA MET A 533 -4.16 0.12 22.43
C MET A 533 -5.17 -0.94 22.85
N ILE A 534 -5.34 -2.02 22.06
CA ILE A 534 -6.22 -3.15 22.41
C ILE A 534 -5.77 -3.81 23.72
N LEU A 535 -4.46 -4.05 23.87
CA LEU A 535 -3.92 -4.68 25.08
C LEU A 535 -4.00 -3.76 26.32
N GLU A 536 -3.88 -2.45 26.14
CA GLU A 536 -4.07 -1.46 27.21
C GLU A 536 -5.53 -1.43 27.68
N ASP A 537 -6.50 -1.37 26.75
CA ASP A 537 -7.93 -1.32 27.07
C ASP A 537 -8.47 -2.65 27.66
N ALA A 538 -7.72 -3.74 27.51
CA ALA A 538 -8.07 -5.05 28.06
C ALA A 538 -7.62 -5.27 29.52
N ARG A 539 -6.79 -4.36 30.08
CA ARG A 539 -6.32 -4.40 31.48
C ARG A 539 -7.34 -3.79 32.42
#